data_ab4ab7972bb0b9ade30db7fb297cad46
#
_entry.id   ab4ab7972bb0b9ade30db7fb297cad46
#
_cell.length_a   1.000
_cell.length_b   1.000
_cell.length_c   1.000
_cell.angle_alpha   90.00
_cell.angle_beta   90.00
_cell.angle_gamma   90.00
#
_symmetry.space_group_name_H-M   'P 1'
#
loop_
_entity.id
_entity.type
_entity.pdbx_description
1 polymer ?
#
loop_
_entity_poly.entity_id
_entity_poly.type
_entity_poly.pdbx_seq_one_letter_code
_entity_poly.pdbx_strand_id
1 'polypeptide(L)'
;MKVLILSCDTGEGHNSAAAAVAGALTQRGIESHVFDPLVLAGKYAERFVSGAYTTIMKKAPSAFNALYRAGDIYSSTGITSPVYHANARYAANLRAFIETNGYDRV
;
A
#
# COMPACT_ATOMS: atom_id res chain seq x y z
N MET A 1 14.37 13.34 -14.34
CA MET A 1 13.15 12.57 -14.00
C MET A 1 13.28 12.09 -12.57
N LYS A 2 12.23 12.28 -11.80
CA LYS A 2 12.14 11.86 -10.42
C LYS A 2 10.98 10.88 -10.25
N VAL A 3 11.26 9.67 -9.79
CA VAL A 3 10.30 8.55 -9.72
C VAL A 3 9.97 8.20 -8.27
N LEU A 4 8.70 8.06 -7.96
CA LEU A 4 8.23 7.54 -6.68
C LEU A 4 7.86 6.07 -6.81
N ILE A 5 8.40 5.23 -5.94
CA ILE A 5 8.06 3.81 -5.84
C ILE A 5 7.24 3.62 -4.58
N LEU A 6 5.98 3.24 -4.73
CA LEU A 6 5.10 2.95 -3.59
C LEU A 6 5.23 1.48 -3.21
N SER A 7 5.65 1.22 -1.99
CA SER A 7 5.78 -0.13 -1.46
C SER A 7 5.33 -0.19 -0.01
N CYS A 8 4.36 -1.03 0.28
CA CYS A 8 3.90 -1.25 1.65
C CYS A 8 4.81 -2.23 2.39
N ASP A 9 5.18 -1.91 3.62
CA ASP A 9 5.99 -2.78 4.48
C ASP A 9 5.14 -3.91 5.11
N THR A 10 4.47 -4.68 4.24
CA THR A 10 3.65 -5.83 4.63
C THR A 10 4.34 -7.17 4.40
N GLY A 11 5.60 -7.17 3.98
CA GLY A 11 6.39 -8.38 3.76
C GLY A 11 7.64 -8.15 2.92
N GLU A 12 8.58 -9.06 3.03
CA GLU A 12 9.88 -9.02 2.37
C GLU A 12 9.79 -8.98 0.83
N GLY A 13 8.74 -9.57 0.26
CA GLY A 13 8.56 -9.64 -1.20
C GLY A 13 8.38 -8.26 -1.84
N HIS A 14 7.56 -7.41 -1.25
CA HIS A 14 7.34 -6.05 -1.75
C HIS A 14 8.59 -5.18 -1.61
N ASN A 15 9.27 -5.27 -0.47
CA ASN A 15 10.49 -4.53 -0.23
C ASN A 15 11.61 -4.93 -1.18
N SER A 16 11.77 -6.24 -1.44
CA SER A 16 12.75 -6.75 -2.41
C SER A 16 12.47 -6.28 -3.82
N ALA A 17 11.22 -6.29 -4.25
CA ALA A 17 10.81 -5.79 -5.56
C ALA A 17 11.07 -4.28 -5.70
N ALA A 18 10.69 -3.50 -4.70
CA ALA A 18 10.93 -2.05 -4.67
C ALA A 18 12.43 -1.72 -4.73
N ALA A 19 13.25 -2.44 -3.98
CA ALA A 19 14.71 -2.27 -3.99
C ALA A 19 15.31 -2.60 -5.36
N ALA A 20 14.84 -3.66 -6.01
CA ALA A 20 15.30 -4.05 -7.35
C ALA A 20 14.96 -2.97 -8.40
N VAL A 21 13.75 -2.43 -8.37
CA VAL A 21 13.33 -1.34 -9.26
C VAL A 21 14.14 -0.08 -9.00
N ALA A 22 14.32 0.32 -7.75
CA ALA A 22 15.13 1.48 -7.38
C ALA A 22 16.59 1.33 -7.86
N GLY A 23 17.18 0.14 -7.68
CA GLY A 23 18.52 -0.16 -8.16
C GLY A 23 18.65 -0.04 -9.68
N ALA A 24 17.68 -0.56 -10.43
CA ALA A 24 17.65 -0.47 -11.88
C ALA A 24 17.51 0.97 -12.39
N LEU A 25 16.73 1.80 -11.70
CA LEU A 25 16.59 3.24 -12.01
C LEU A 25 17.90 4.00 -11.72
N THR A 26 18.53 3.71 -10.60
CA THR A 26 19.83 4.32 -10.21
C THR A 26 20.91 4.01 -11.25
N GLN A 27 20.98 2.77 -11.75
CA GLN A 27 21.93 2.40 -12.83
C GLN A 27 21.72 3.19 -14.13
N ARG A 28 20.50 3.68 -14.35
CA ARG A 28 20.15 4.54 -15.50
C ARG A 28 20.27 6.03 -15.22
N GLY A 29 20.78 6.41 -14.05
CA GLY A 29 20.91 7.81 -13.64
C GLY A 29 19.58 8.49 -13.32
N ILE A 30 18.53 7.72 -13.02
CA ILE A 30 17.20 8.22 -12.69
C ILE A 30 17.06 8.27 -11.17
N GLU A 31 16.70 9.45 -10.65
CA GLU A 31 16.39 9.64 -9.22
C GLU A 31 15.11 8.89 -8.85
N SER A 32 15.16 8.06 -7.82
CA SER A 32 13.98 7.35 -7.33
C SER A 32 13.93 7.30 -5.81
N HIS A 33 12.71 7.35 -5.27
CA HIS A 33 12.44 7.23 -3.84
C HIS A 33 11.45 6.11 -3.60
N VAL A 34 11.73 5.25 -2.62
CA VAL A 34 10.79 4.25 -2.13
C VAL A 34 10.04 4.84 -0.94
N PHE A 35 8.73 4.75 -0.96
CA PHE A 35 7.87 5.32 0.07
C PHE A 35 6.74 4.36 0.44
N ASP A 36 6.50 4.19 1.74
CA ASP A 36 5.35 3.44 2.22
C ASP A 36 4.12 4.35 2.30
N PRO A 37 3.14 4.15 1.42
CA PRO A 37 1.97 5.02 1.38
C PRO A 37 1.09 4.90 2.63
N LEU A 38 1.18 3.82 3.41
CA LEU A 38 0.41 3.65 4.65
C LEU A 38 0.76 4.69 5.72
N VAL A 39 1.94 5.28 5.65
CA VAL A 39 2.35 6.39 6.53
C VAL A 39 1.39 7.58 6.42
N LEU A 40 0.82 7.83 5.25
CA LEU A 40 -0.15 8.91 5.01
C LEU A 40 -1.54 8.62 5.58
N ALA A 41 -1.84 7.36 5.85
CA ALA A 41 -3.10 6.94 6.49
C ALA A 41 -3.09 7.13 8.01
N GLY A 42 -1.93 7.48 8.60
CA GLY A 42 -1.74 7.67 10.03
C GLY A 42 -1.09 6.46 10.73
N LYS A 43 -0.42 6.74 11.84
CA LYS A 43 0.37 5.75 12.58
C LYS A 43 -0.45 4.53 13.06
N TYR A 44 -1.73 4.73 13.38
CA TYR A 44 -2.61 3.64 13.84
C TYR A 44 -3.03 2.72 12.71
N ALA A 45 -3.33 3.27 11.53
CA ALA A 45 -3.70 2.49 10.36
C ALA A 45 -2.53 1.62 9.88
N GLU A 46 -1.31 2.16 9.83
CA GLU A 46 -0.10 1.43 9.51
C GLU A 46 0.13 0.24 10.45
N ARG A 47 0.09 0.47 11.77
CA ARG A 47 0.26 -0.59 12.78
C ARG A 47 -0.86 -1.63 12.71
N PHE A 48 -2.09 -1.20 12.52
CA PHE A 48 -3.24 -2.10 12.46
C PHE A 48 -3.19 -3.00 11.22
N VAL A 49 -2.94 -2.45 10.05
CA VAL A 49 -2.88 -3.21 8.79
C VAL A 49 -1.71 -4.19 8.79
N SER A 50 -0.51 -3.72 9.11
CA SER A 50 0.69 -4.56 9.13
C SER A 50 0.64 -5.63 10.22
N GLY A 51 0.21 -5.27 11.42
CA GLY A 51 0.11 -6.21 12.54
C GLY A 51 -1.01 -7.24 12.35
N ALA A 52 -2.19 -6.82 11.92
CA ALA A 52 -3.31 -7.72 11.67
C ALA A 52 -3.02 -8.68 10.52
N TYR A 53 -2.49 -8.19 9.41
CA TYR A 53 -2.12 -9.00 8.26
C TYR A 53 -1.09 -10.07 8.65
N THR A 54 0.00 -9.68 9.29
CA THR A 54 1.06 -10.60 9.71
C THR A 54 0.55 -11.63 10.70
N THR A 55 -0.29 -11.23 11.66
CA THR A 55 -0.86 -12.12 12.66
C THR A 55 -1.81 -13.14 12.05
N ILE A 56 -2.70 -12.72 11.15
CA ILE A 56 -3.66 -13.60 10.47
C ILE A 56 -2.92 -14.59 9.59
N MET A 57 -1.93 -14.15 8.82
CA MET A 57 -1.16 -15.03 7.94
C MET A 57 -0.35 -16.09 8.69
N LYS A 58 0.20 -15.75 9.87
CA LYS A 58 1.01 -16.67 10.67
C LYS A 58 0.19 -17.61 11.55
N LYS A 59 -0.90 -17.10 12.15
CA LYS A 59 -1.64 -17.84 13.20
C LYS A 59 -2.95 -18.47 12.72
N ALA A 60 -3.59 -17.94 11.68
CA ALA A 60 -4.89 -18.42 11.24
C ALA A 60 -5.10 -18.24 9.72
N PRO A 61 -4.41 -19.03 8.87
CA PRO A 61 -4.59 -18.96 7.41
C PRO A 61 -6.02 -19.20 6.95
N SER A 62 -6.77 -20.05 7.67
CA SER A 62 -8.18 -20.33 7.40
C SER A 62 -9.10 -19.13 7.67
N ALA A 63 -8.77 -18.31 8.66
CA ALA A 63 -9.49 -17.05 8.93
C ALA A 63 -9.34 -16.04 7.79
N PHE A 64 -8.22 -16.03 7.10
CA PHE A 64 -7.98 -15.20 5.92
C PHE A 64 -8.93 -15.58 4.78
N ASN A 65 -9.12 -16.87 4.52
CA ASN A 65 -10.08 -17.35 3.52
C ASN A 65 -11.52 -16.98 3.86
N ALA A 66 -11.91 -17.06 5.12
CA ALA A 66 -13.23 -16.63 5.59
C ALA A 66 -13.44 -15.13 5.39
N LEU A 67 -12.43 -14.32 5.71
CA LEU A 67 -12.45 -12.87 5.50
C LEU A 67 -12.55 -12.51 4.02
N TYR A 68 -11.84 -13.23 3.16
CA TYR A 68 -11.87 -13.04 1.71
C TYR A 68 -13.27 -13.35 1.14
N ARG A 69 -13.87 -14.47 1.57
CA ARG A 69 -15.25 -14.82 1.20
C ARG A 69 -16.27 -13.80 1.67
N ALA A 70 -16.13 -13.30 2.89
CA ALA A 70 -17.00 -12.24 3.41
C ALA A 70 -16.90 -10.96 2.56
N GLY A 71 -15.69 -10.60 2.13
CA GLY A 71 -15.43 -9.48 1.24
C GLY A 71 -16.10 -9.66 -0.13
N ASP A 72 -16.03 -10.86 -0.71
CA ASP A 72 -16.68 -11.20 -1.97
C ASP A 72 -18.20 -11.08 -1.89
N ILE A 73 -18.81 -11.60 -0.83
CA ILE A 73 -20.25 -11.49 -0.58
C ILE A 73 -20.66 -10.03 -0.44
N TYR A 74 -19.88 -9.26 0.30
CA TYR A 74 -20.15 -7.84 0.50
C TYR A 74 -20.04 -7.04 -0.81
N SER A 75 -19.03 -7.31 -1.63
CA SER A 75 -18.85 -6.62 -2.91
C SER A 75 -19.96 -6.95 -3.91
N SER A 76 -20.56 -8.14 -3.83
CA SER A 76 -21.69 -8.55 -4.68
C SER A 76 -22.99 -7.79 -4.38
N THR A 77 -23.11 -7.16 -3.20
CA THR A 77 -24.31 -6.41 -2.81
C THR A 77 -24.44 -5.04 -3.48
N GLY A 78 -23.39 -4.54 -4.13
CA GLY A 78 -23.36 -3.22 -4.77
C GLY A 78 -23.35 -2.04 -3.80
N ILE A 79 -23.24 -2.29 -2.49
CA ILE A 79 -23.15 -1.24 -1.47
C ILE A 79 -21.72 -0.70 -1.43
N THR A 80 -21.59 0.63 -1.46
CA THR A 80 -20.27 1.29 -1.36
C THR A 80 -19.68 1.05 0.04
N SER A 81 -18.53 0.38 0.08
CA SER A 81 -17.85 0.04 1.33
C SER A 81 -17.37 1.30 2.06
N PRO A 82 -17.44 1.33 3.43
CA PRO A 82 -16.75 2.35 4.21
C PRO A 82 -15.24 2.42 3.91
N VAL A 83 -14.64 1.29 3.54
CA VAL A 83 -13.24 1.21 3.10
C VAL A 83 -13.01 2.02 1.82
N TYR A 84 -13.98 2.08 0.91
CA TYR A 84 -13.90 2.91 -0.29
C TYR A 84 -13.75 4.40 0.07
N HIS A 85 -14.54 4.91 1.00
CA HIS A 85 -14.48 6.30 1.44
C HIS A 85 -13.16 6.60 2.16
N ALA A 86 -12.67 5.69 2.98
CA ALA A 86 -11.36 5.79 3.62
C ALA A 86 -10.23 5.82 2.58
N ASN A 87 -10.31 4.95 1.57
CA ASN A 87 -9.34 4.91 0.47
C ASN A 87 -9.39 6.16 -0.41
N ALA A 88 -10.56 6.73 -0.66
CA ALA A 88 -10.68 7.97 -1.42
C ALA A 88 -10.00 9.15 -0.69
N ARG A 89 -10.18 9.23 0.62
CA ARG A 89 -9.52 10.22 1.48
C ARG A 89 -8.01 10.05 1.50
N TYR A 90 -7.56 8.83 1.61
CA TYR A 90 -6.17 8.44 1.54
C TYR A 90 -5.54 8.76 0.19
N ALA A 91 -6.25 8.49 -0.91
CA ALA A 91 -5.79 8.80 -2.27
C ALA A 91 -5.59 10.30 -2.48
N ALA A 92 -6.45 11.16 -1.88
CA ALA A 92 -6.28 12.60 -1.92
C ALA A 92 -4.98 13.06 -1.22
N ASN A 93 -4.66 12.47 -0.06
CA ASN A 93 -3.42 12.75 0.67
C ASN A 93 -2.19 12.30 -0.13
N LEU A 94 -2.26 11.12 -0.75
CA LEU A 94 -1.18 10.61 -1.59
C LEU A 94 -0.95 11.48 -2.81
N ARG A 95 -2.02 11.93 -3.46
CA ARG A 95 -1.94 12.87 -4.58
C ARG A 95 -1.24 14.17 -4.18
N ALA A 96 -1.65 14.77 -3.08
CA ALA A 96 -1.02 15.99 -2.55
C ALA A 96 0.48 15.77 -2.25
N PHE A 97 0.84 14.62 -1.69
CA PHE A 97 2.24 14.24 -1.44
C PHE A 97 3.05 14.16 -2.75
N ILE A 98 2.52 13.52 -3.77
CA ILE A 98 3.17 13.39 -5.08
C ILE A 98 3.39 14.77 -5.72
N GLU A 99 2.35 15.60 -5.75
CA GLU A 99 2.39 16.95 -6.35
C GLU A 99 3.35 17.87 -5.61
N THR A 100 3.31 17.87 -4.28
CA THR A 100 4.16 18.72 -3.43
C THR A 100 5.66 18.36 -3.56
N ASN A 101 5.99 17.10 -3.73
CA ASN A 101 7.37 16.63 -3.83
C ASN A 101 7.91 16.58 -5.27
N GLY A 102 7.10 16.92 -6.26
CA GLY A 102 7.52 17.07 -7.65
C GLY A 102 7.95 15.77 -8.32
N TYR A 103 7.23 14.68 -8.08
CA TYR A 103 7.49 13.43 -8.77
C TYR A 103 6.89 13.44 -10.19
N ASP A 104 7.67 12.97 -11.16
CA ASP A 104 7.26 12.88 -12.57
C ASP A 104 6.51 11.59 -12.89
N ARG A 105 6.83 10.51 -12.13
CA ARG A 105 6.24 9.18 -12.29
C ARG A 105 6.05 8.50 -10.94
N VAL A 106 5.07 7.62 -10.89
CA VAL A 106 4.78 6.77 -9.73
C VAL A 106 4.71 5.31 -10.18
#